data_c22bac1892341073a15fdc9df4d9afba
#
_entry.id   c22bac1892341073a15fdc9df4d9afba
#
_cell.length_a   1.000
_cell.length_b   1.000
_cell.length_c   1.000
_cell.angle_alpha   90.00
_cell.angle_beta   90.00
_cell.angle_gamma   90.00
#
_symmetry.space_group_name_H-M   'P 1'
#
loop_
_entity.id
_entity.type
_entity.pdbx_description
1 polymer ?
#
loop_
_entity_poly.entity_id
_entity_poly.type
_entity_poly.pdbx_seq_one_letter_code
_entity_poly.pdbx_strand_id
1 'polypeptide(L)'
;MGARVVDKASSDSETSRTCRTDAAAGREQAGAVTPPDTAPAASSPPSFRDRVRGAASPSPDVAELVLASSPAEPVSLFLRWLDDAVAAGVVQPHAFTLSTASTASGPTARTLLLKDVDDSFWFTSSSLSPKGRQIAEDERVALTFFWAAQGRQVRVTGSAVAGPRDVAEEDFRHRHPDSRAVAVAVPQSTEVDDDEAADEALDRARAEVEADDDLVPDDWTAYRVLPMSVEVWQATTGRDQVRVRYDRVGDDWRRASLWP
;
A
#
# COMPACT_ATOMS: atom_id res chain seq x y z
N MET A 1 5.40 29.99 -37.25
CA MET A 1 5.78 31.34 -36.82
C MET A 1 5.82 31.30 -35.30
N GLY A 2 6.90 31.43 -34.58
CA GLY A 2 8.30 31.69 -34.86
C GLY A 2 9.06 31.43 -33.56
N ALA A 3 10.16 30.77 -33.74
CA ALA A 3 11.18 30.46 -32.76
C ALA A 3 12.01 31.73 -32.34
N ARG A 4 12.70 31.58 -31.17
CA ARG A 4 14.04 32.11 -30.86
C ARG A 4 14.37 31.77 -29.40
N VAL A 5 15.28 30.93 -29.01
CA VAL A 5 16.73 30.76 -29.18
C VAL A 5 17.56 32.06 -29.21
N VAL A 6 18.41 32.21 -28.20
CA VAL A 6 19.73 32.84 -28.16
C VAL A 6 20.31 32.53 -26.76
N ASP A 7 21.33 31.77 -26.53
CA ASP A 7 22.72 31.68 -26.97
C ASP A 7 23.68 32.61 -26.22
N LYS A 8 24.73 31.96 -25.60
CA LYS A 8 26.18 32.31 -25.54
C LYS A 8 26.60 33.58 -24.78
N ALA A 9 27.73 33.67 -24.17
CA ALA A 9 29.05 33.05 -24.24
C ALA A 9 29.90 33.59 -23.07
N SER A 10 30.85 32.83 -22.60
CA SER A 10 32.30 32.88 -22.87
C SER A 10 33.11 33.97 -22.19
N SER A 11 34.11 33.52 -21.52
CA SER A 11 35.57 33.63 -21.61
C SER A 11 36.15 34.84 -20.87
N ASP A 12 37.24 34.82 -20.22
CA ASP A 12 38.63 34.53 -20.41
C ASP A 12 39.40 34.95 -19.15
N SER A 13 40.33 34.25 -18.77
CA SER A 13 41.78 34.18 -18.96
C SER A 13 42.61 34.91 -17.90
N GLU A 14 43.56 34.12 -17.42
CA GLU A 14 44.97 34.42 -17.15
C GLU A 14 45.41 35.66 -16.37
N THR A 15 46.20 35.48 -15.33
CA THR A 15 47.62 35.83 -15.44
C THR A 15 48.43 35.32 -14.26
N SER A 16 49.49 34.63 -14.61
CA SER A 16 50.70 34.25 -13.87
C SER A 16 51.45 35.45 -13.31
N ARG A 17 52.00 35.36 -12.10
CA ARG A 17 53.23 36.02 -11.70
C ARG A 17 54.03 35.23 -10.69
N THR A 18 55.13 34.70 -11.16
CA THR A 18 56.26 34.27 -10.41
C THR A 18 56.97 35.45 -9.72
N CYS A 19 57.39 35.24 -8.46
CA CYS A 19 58.48 35.99 -7.89
C CYS A 19 59.33 35.04 -6.99
N ARG A 20 60.57 34.85 -7.42
CA ARG A 20 61.65 34.23 -6.61
C ARG A 20 62.31 35.33 -5.79
N THR A 21 62.68 35.02 -4.55
CA THR A 21 63.88 35.56 -3.91
C THR A 21 64.36 34.55 -2.88
N ASP A 22 65.67 34.20 -3.01
CA ASP A 22 66.48 33.42 -2.10
C ASP A 22 66.73 34.16 -0.79
N ALA A 23 66.92 33.47 0.31
CA ALA A 23 68.06 33.57 1.19
C ALA A 23 67.99 32.69 2.44
N ALA A 24 68.89 31.76 2.55
CA ALA A 24 69.80 31.40 3.65
C ALA A 24 69.28 31.09 5.06
N ALA A 25 69.51 29.82 5.41
CA ALA A 25 70.19 29.28 6.62
C ALA A 25 69.69 29.66 8.03
N GLY A 26 69.13 28.64 8.71
CA GLY A 26 69.03 28.55 10.16
C GLY A 26 68.64 27.12 10.54
N ARG A 27 69.65 26.31 10.96
CA ARG A 27 69.43 25.02 11.54
C ARG A 27 68.91 25.20 12.96
N GLU A 28 67.69 24.83 13.21
CA GLU A 28 67.17 24.58 14.55
C GLU A 28 66.53 23.18 14.55
N GLN A 29 66.97 22.34 15.50
CA GLN A 29 66.47 20.97 15.70
C GLN A 29 65.04 21.11 16.22
N ALA A 30 64.05 20.83 15.39
CA ALA A 30 62.67 20.69 15.81
C ALA A 30 62.39 19.21 16.12
N GLY A 31 61.97 18.99 17.36
CA GLY A 31 61.55 17.68 17.84
C GLY A 31 60.44 17.08 16.96
N ALA A 32 60.51 15.76 16.83
CA ALA A 32 59.50 14.95 16.12
C ALA A 32 58.11 15.17 16.73
N VAL A 33 57.28 15.97 16.06
CA VAL A 33 55.87 16.04 16.34
C VAL A 33 55.22 14.82 15.68
N THR A 34 54.76 13.89 16.50
CA THR A 34 53.90 12.78 16.07
C THR A 34 52.64 13.40 15.44
N PRO A 35 52.23 13.05 14.21
CA PRO A 35 51.01 13.57 13.66
C PRO A 35 49.83 13.09 14.50
N PRO A 36 48.83 13.93 14.72
CA PRO A 36 47.65 13.51 15.45
C PRO A 36 46.98 12.34 14.76
N ASP A 37 46.60 11.35 15.57
CA ASP A 37 45.87 10.17 15.18
C ASP A 37 44.67 10.59 14.28
N THR A 38 44.73 10.20 13.02
CA THR A 38 43.71 10.57 12.04
C THR A 38 42.43 9.82 12.44
N ALA A 39 41.51 10.50 13.05
CA ALA A 39 40.18 9.96 13.33
C ALA A 39 39.63 9.25 12.09
N PRO A 40 39.05 8.06 12.22
CA PRO A 40 38.55 7.32 11.06
C PRO A 40 37.53 8.20 10.34
N ALA A 41 37.74 8.38 9.04
CA ALA A 41 36.82 9.14 8.21
C ALA A 41 35.40 8.58 8.38
N ALA A 42 34.47 9.41 8.79
CA ALA A 42 33.07 9.03 8.93
C ALA A 42 32.62 8.43 7.60
N SER A 43 32.27 7.14 7.63
CA SER A 43 31.78 6.45 6.43
C SER A 43 30.50 7.16 5.94
N SER A 44 30.45 7.47 4.66
CA SER A 44 29.24 8.05 4.06
C SER A 44 28.01 7.19 4.38
N PRO A 45 26.86 7.77 4.65
CA PRO A 45 25.66 7.01 4.92
C PRO A 45 25.34 6.07 3.75
N PRO A 46 24.81 4.86 4.01
CA PRO A 46 24.51 3.89 2.97
C PRO A 46 23.53 4.47 1.95
N SER A 47 23.73 4.15 0.67
CA SER A 47 22.82 4.56 -0.39
C SER A 47 21.41 3.99 -0.16
N PHE A 48 20.38 4.57 -0.80
CA PHE A 48 19.02 4.01 -0.75
C PHE A 48 19.00 2.53 -1.15
N ARG A 49 19.74 2.19 -2.22
CA ARG A 49 19.87 0.80 -2.71
C ARG A 49 20.47 -0.14 -1.67
N ASP A 50 21.49 0.29 -0.93
CA ASP A 50 22.12 -0.53 0.10
C ASP A 50 21.20 -0.73 1.31
N ARG A 51 20.46 0.32 1.68
CA ARG A 51 19.43 0.24 2.74
C ARG A 51 18.33 -0.77 2.40
N VAL A 52 17.82 -0.74 1.16
CA VAL A 52 16.79 -1.69 0.71
C VAL A 52 17.31 -3.12 0.64
N ARG A 53 18.57 -3.32 0.17
CA ARG A 53 19.19 -4.65 0.14
C ARG A 53 19.46 -5.22 1.52
N GLY A 54 19.73 -4.34 2.48
CA GLY A 54 19.93 -4.72 3.89
C GLY A 54 18.63 -4.86 4.68
N ALA A 55 17.46 -4.58 4.08
CA ALA A 55 16.20 -4.77 4.75
C ALA A 55 15.95 -6.26 5.06
N ALA A 56 15.45 -6.53 6.26
CA ALA A 56 15.12 -7.88 6.68
C ALA A 56 14.09 -8.51 5.75
N SER A 57 14.32 -9.75 5.34
CA SER A 57 13.33 -10.57 4.64
C SER A 57 12.45 -11.29 5.66
N PRO A 58 11.19 -11.56 5.35
CA PRO A 58 10.36 -12.41 6.20
C PRO A 58 11.05 -13.76 6.44
N SER A 59 11.14 -14.17 7.70
CA SER A 59 11.58 -15.51 8.09
C SER A 59 10.47 -16.10 8.95
N PRO A 60 9.37 -16.54 8.34
CA PRO A 60 8.17 -16.91 9.06
C PRO A 60 8.36 -18.19 9.86
N ASP A 61 8.03 -18.13 11.16
CA ASP A 61 7.80 -19.30 11.99
C ASP A 61 6.33 -19.73 11.80
N VAL A 62 5.99 -20.17 10.61
CA VAL A 62 4.63 -20.63 10.24
C VAL A 62 4.74 -21.94 9.48
N ALA A 63 3.70 -22.76 9.57
CA ALA A 63 3.63 -24.02 8.83
C ALA A 63 3.77 -23.78 7.32
N GLU A 64 4.61 -24.57 6.68
CA GLU A 64 4.85 -24.50 5.24
C GLU A 64 3.56 -24.80 4.45
N LEU A 65 3.31 -23.99 3.43
CA LEU A 65 2.22 -24.19 2.49
C LEU A 65 2.58 -25.36 1.55
N VAL A 66 1.79 -26.43 1.59
CA VAL A 66 1.96 -27.58 0.70
C VAL A 66 0.68 -27.77 -0.12
N LEU A 67 0.80 -27.81 -1.46
CA LEU A 67 -0.35 -27.96 -2.36
C LEU A 67 -1.20 -29.20 -2.01
N ALA A 68 -0.57 -30.33 -1.71
CA ALA A 68 -1.27 -31.59 -1.44
C ALA A 68 -2.19 -31.52 -0.20
N SER A 69 -1.79 -30.72 0.82
CA SER A 69 -2.56 -30.53 2.06
C SER A 69 -3.38 -29.24 2.08
N SER A 70 -3.33 -28.43 1.02
CA SER A 70 -4.14 -27.22 0.91
C SER A 70 -5.63 -27.57 0.73
N PRO A 71 -6.56 -26.82 1.34
CA PRO A 71 -7.99 -27.02 1.14
C PRO A 71 -8.39 -27.02 -0.34
N ALA A 72 -9.47 -27.69 -0.68
CA ALA A 72 -10.04 -27.61 -2.03
C ALA A 72 -10.55 -26.20 -2.35
N GLU A 73 -11.11 -25.54 -1.33
CA GLU A 73 -11.69 -24.21 -1.40
C GLU A 73 -10.71 -23.12 -0.93
N PRO A 74 -10.44 -22.07 -1.74
CA PRO A 74 -9.48 -21.03 -1.38
C PRO A 74 -9.91 -20.19 -0.18
N VAL A 75 -11.22 -19.98 0.01
CA VAL A 75 -11.76 -19.23 1.16
C VAL A 75 -11.41 -19.92 2.47
N SER A 76 -11.49 -21.22 2.55
CA SER A 76 -11.09 -21.99 3.74
C SER A 76 -9.60 -21.79 4.09
N LEU A 77 -8.73 -21.67 3.11
CA LEU A 77 -7.32 -21.35 3.33
C LEU A 77 -7.13 -19.90 3.77
N PHE A 78 -7.83 -18.96 3.12
CA PHE A 78 -7.81 -17.55 3.49
C PHE A 78 -8.24 -17.32 4.93
N LEU A 79 -9.38 -17.88 5.35
CA LEU A 79 -9.89 -17.72 6.72
C LEU A 79 -8.92 -18.27 7.75
N ARG A 80 -8.36 -19.46 7.52
CA ARG A 80 -7.32 -20.02 8.40
C ARG A 80 -6.10 -19.10 8.52
N TRP A 81 -5.63 -18.52 7.41
CA TRP A 81 -4.50 -17.62 7.43
C TRP A 81 -4.82 -16.27 8.09
N LEU A 82 -6.06 -15.80 7.94
CA LEU A 82 -6.55 -14.61 8.64
C LEU A 82 -6.60 -14.86 10.16
N ASP A 83 -7.11 -16.01 10.59
CA ASP A 83 -7.13 -16.42 12.01
C ASP A 83 -5.71 -16.52 12.59
N ASP A 84 -4.77 -17.11 11.85
CA ASP A 84 -3.35 -17.14 12.21
C ASP A 84 -2.78 -15.72 12.38
N ALA A 85 -3.16 -14.79 11.49
CA ALA A 85 -2.71 -13.40 11.56
C ALA A 85 -3.30 -12.66 12.77
N VAL A 86 -4.57 -12.90 13.09
CA VAL A 86 -5.21 -12.38 14.31
C VAL A 86 -4.50 -12.93 15.55
N ALA A 87 -4.29 -14.23 15.62
CA ALA A 87 -3.63 -14.88 16.75
C ALA A 87 -2.19 -14.43 16.94
N ALA A 88 -1.49 -14.08 15.86
CA ALA A 88 -0.14 -13.51 15.88
C ALA A 88 -0.10 -12.00 16.20
N GLY A 89 -1.24 -11.37 16.45
CA GLY A 89 -1.32 -9.94 16.78
C GLY A 89 -1.00 -9.00 15.61
N VAL A 90 -1.20 -9.43 14.36
CA VAL A 90 -1.04 -8.56 13.20
C VAL A 90 -2.05 -7.42 13.29
N VAL A 91 -1.57 -6.19 13.19
CA VAL A 91 -2.44 -5.01 13.22
C VAL A 91 -3.30 -4.95 11.97
N GLN A 92 -4.62 -4.84 12.13
CA GLN A 92 -5.59 -4.80 11.04
C GLN A 92 -5.41 -5.95 10.01
N PRO A 93 -5.44 -7.22 10.43
CA PRO A 93 -5.16 -8.34 9.53
C PRO A 93 -6.17 -8.47 8.39
N HIS A 94 -7.34 -7.86 8.53
CA HIS A 94 -8.40 -7.76 7.54
C HIS A 94 -8.24 -6.55 6.58
N ALA A 95 -7.15 -5.76 6.71
CA ALA A 95 -6.87 -4.71 5.74
C ALA A 95 -6.35 -5.31 4.42
N PHE A 96 -6.82 -4.75 3.31
CA PHE A 96 -6.40 -5.16 1.98
C PHE A 96 -6.24 -3.98 1.03
N THR A 97 -5.41 -4.14 0.03
CA THR A 97 -5.32 -3.20 -1.09
C THR A 97 -6.34 -3.59 -2.15
N LEU A 98 -7.30 -2.70 -2.42
CA LEU A 98 -8.21 -2.81 -3.55
C LEU A 98 -7.60 -2.11 -4.76
N SER A 99 -7.46 -2.83 -5.86
CA SER A 99 -7.09 -2.30 -7.17
C SER A 99 -8.32 -2.27 -8.08
N THR A 100 -8.55 -1.11 -8.70
CA THR A 100 -9.62 -0.86 -9.66
C THR A 100 -9.03 -0.11 -10.86
N ALA A 101 -9.70 -0.10 -11.99
CA ALA A 101 -9.25 0.61 -13.17
C ALA A 101 -10.43 1.28 -13.89
N SER A 102 -10.12 2.31 -14.68
CA SER A 102 -11.02 2.87 -15.67
C SER A 102 -10.25 3.25 -16.93
N THR A 103 -10.95 3.46 -18.01
CA THR A 103 -10.35 3.91 -19.28
C THR A 103 -9.79 5.34 -19.14
N ALA A 104 -10.37 6.15 -18.28
CA ALA A 104 -9.97 7.55 -18.08
C ALA A 104 -8.77 7.71 -17.15
N SER A 105 -8.72 6.96 -16.03
CA SER A 105 -7.70 7.14 -14.99
C SER A 105 -6.64 6.03 -14.95
N GLY A 106 -6.82 4.96 -15.72
CA GLY A 106 -6.00 3.76 -15.60
C GLY A 106 -6.19 3.04 -14.26
N PRO A 107 -5.24 2.18 -13.86
CA PRO A 107 -5.31 1.45 -12.60
C PRO A 107 -5.00 2.35 -11.40
N THR A 108 -5.79 2.22 -10.35
CA THR A 108 -5.57 2.87 -9.05
C THR A 108 -5.70 1.87 -7.91
N ALA A 109 -5.06 2.15 -6.78
CA ALA A 109 -5.11 1.29 -5.61
C ALA A 109 -5.27 2.09 -4.31
N ARG A 110 -5.90 1.48 -3.29
CA ARG A 110 -6.07 2.03 -1.93
C ARG A 110 -6.29 0.91 -0.93
N THR A 111 -6.03 1.18 0.33
CA THR A 111 -6.32 0.23 1.41
C THR A 111 -7.76 0.40 1.89
N LEU A 112 -8.46 -0.72 2.05
CA LEU A 112 -9.78 -0.85 2.64
C LEU A 112 -9.76 -1.95 3.71
N LEU A 113 -10.87 -2.07 4.45
CA LEU A 113 -11.07 -3.13 5.43
C LEU A 113 -12.10 -4.13 4.91
N LEU A 114 -11.77 -5.41 4.99
CA LEU A 114 -12.69 -6.50 4.71
C LEU A 114 -13.79 -6.48 5.79
N LYS A 115 -15.02 -6.70 5.38
CA LYS A 115 -16.19 -6.68 6.26
C LYS A 115 -16.70 -8.07 6.56
N ASP A 116 -16.71 -8.92 5.55
CA ASP A 116 -17.16 -10.31 5.68
C ASP A 116 -16.55 -11.17 4.58
N VAL A 117 -16.61 -12.49 4.78
CA VAL A 117 -16.20 -13.51 3.80
C VAL A 117 -17.15 -14.69 3.90
N ASP A 118 -17.88 -14.90 2.82
CA ASP A 118 -18.66 -16.13 2.56
C ASP A 118 -18.03 -16.88 1.37
N ASP A 119 -18.74 -17.04 0.27
CA ASP A 119 -18.19 -17.44 -1.02
C ASP A 119 -17.56 -16.24 -1.79
N SER A 120 -17.68 -15.06 -1.23
CA SER A 120 -17.26 -13.76 -1.76
C SER A 120 -16.48 -12.98 -0.70
N PHE A 121 -15.82 -11.91 -1.10
CA PHE A 121 -15.12 -10.98 -0.20
C PHE A 121 -15.89 -9.65 -0.15
N TRP A 122 -16.31 -9.24 1.05
CA TRP A 122 -17.18 -8.08 1.23
C TRP A 122 -16.42 -6.84 1.72
N PHE A 123 -16.72 -5.69 1.13
CA PHE A 123 -16.28 -4.40 1.62
C PHE A 123 -17.36 -3.34 1.39
N THR A 124 -17.27 -2.22 2.08
CA THR A 124 -18.22 -1.12 1.95
C THR A 124 -17.52 0.16 1.52
N SER A 125 -18.18 0.96 0.71
CA SER A 125 -17.71 2.27 0.26
C SER A 125 -18.83 3.07 -0.38
N SER A 126 -18.66 4.40 -0.52
CA SER A 126 -19.51 5.22 -1.37
C SER A 126 -19.35 4.81 -2.84
N SER A 127 -20.49 4.60 -3.52
CA SER A 127 -20.56 4.36 -4.97
C SER A 127 -20.16 5.59 -5.78
N LEU A 128 -20.26 6.78 -5.19
CA LEU A 128 -19.85 8.06 -5.78
C LEU A 128 -18.36 8.35 -5.61
N SER A 129 -17.63 7.53 -4.84
CA SER A 129 -16.18 7.66 -4.73
C SER A 129 -15.46 7.29 -6.05
N PRO A 130 -14.20 7.72 -6.27
CA PRO A 130 -13.45 7.34 -7.46
C PRO A 130 -13.43 5.84 -7.73
N LYS A 131 -13.25 5.00 -6.68
CA LYS A 131 -13.29 3.55 -6.80
C LYS A 131 -14.69 3.01 -7.13
N GLY A 132 -15.74 3.59 -6.55
CA GLY A 132 -17.12 3.22 -6.86
C GLY A 132 -17.48 3.47 -8.32
N ARG A 133 -17.07 4.63 -8.86
CA ARG A 133 -17.25 4.95 -10.28
C ARG A 133 -16.44 4.04 -11.19
N GLN A 134 -15.19 3.70 -10.80
CA GLN A 134 -14.35 2.75 -11.55
C GLN A 134 -14.96 1.36 -11.58
N ILE A 135 -15.52 0.89 -10.45
CA ILE A 135 -16.23 -0.41 -10.40
C ILE A 135 -17.49 -0.39 -11.27
N ALA A 136 -18.20 0.73 -11.30
CA ALA A 136 -19.39 0.88 -12.16
C ALA A 136 -19.03 0.87 -13.66
N GLU A 137 -17.82 1.34 -14.04
CA GLU A 137 -17.30 1.30 -15.41
C GLU A 137 -16.70 -0.08 -15.74
N ASP A 138 -15.93 -0.66 -14.83
CA ASP A 138 -15.28 -1.97 -14.98
C ASP A 138 -15.29 -2.70 -13.62
N GLU A 139 -16.14 -3.71 -13.52
CA GLU A 139 -16.34 -4.48 -12.28
C GLU A 139 -15.11 -5.33 -11.88
N ARG A 140 -14.13 -5.51 -12.78
CA ARG A 140 -12.94 -6.30 -12.51
C ARG A 140 -12.05 -5.63 -11.48
N VAL A 141 -11.75 -6.36 -10.42
CA VAL A 141 -10.96 -5.87 -9.30
C VAL A 141 -9.91 -6.88 -8.87
N ALA A 142 -8.92 -6.37 -8.12
CA ALA A 142 -8.00 -7.23 -7.38
C ALA A 142 -7.91 -6.78 -5.93
N LEU A 143 -7.93 -7.75 -5.02
CA LEU A 143 -7.67 -7.55 -3.60
C LEU A 143 -6.32 -8.18 -3.27
N THR A 144 -5.50 -7.49 -2.48
CA THR A 144 -4.23 -8.02 -1.99
C THR A 144 -4.15 -7.86 -0.48
N PHE A 145 -4.05 -8.97 0.22
CA PHE A 145 -3.73 -9.05 1.65
C PHE A 145 -2.25 -9.37 1.79
N PHE A 146 -1.53 -8.68 2.68
CA PHE A 146 -0.11 -8.94 2.92
C PHE A 146 0.21 -8.88 4.40
N TRP A 147 0.52 -10.03 4.96
CA TRP A 147 0.93 -10.22 6.35
C TRP A 147 2.45 -10.38 6.40
N ALA A 148 3.16 -9.25 6.36
CA ALA A 148 4.62 -9.21 6.23
C ALA A 148 5.34 -10.01 7.33
N ALA A 149 4.89 -9.93 8.59
CA ALA A 149 5.48 -10.66 9.71
C ALA A 149 5.39 -12.19 9.55
N GLN A 150 4.35 -12.67 8.84
CA GLN A 150 4.15 -14.08 8.56
C GLN A 150 4.69 -14.50 7.19
N GLY A 151 5.21 -13.56 6.39
CA GLY A 151 5.65 -13.82 5.04
C GLY A 151 4.55 -14.41 4.15
N ARG A 152 3.30 -13.96 4.32
CA ARG A 152 2.15 -14.46 3.59
C ARG A 152 1.45 -13.37 2.79
N GLN A 153 1.01 -13.72 1.59
CA GLN A 153 0.18 -12.85 0.75
C GLN A 153 -0.97 -13.66 0.15
N VAL A 154 -2.15 -13.03 0.10
CA VAL A 154 -3.28 -13.56 -0.65
C VAL A 154 -3.72 -12.51 -1.68
N ARG A 155 -3.85 -12.93 -2.92
CA ARG A 155 -4.38 -12.13 -4.01
C ARG A 155 -5.69 -12.75 -4.50
N VAL A 156 -6.73 -11.93 -4.57
CA VAL A 156 -8.03 -12.30 -5.12
C VAL A 156 -8.28 -11.45 -6.35
N THR A 157 -8.60 -12.07 -7.49
CA THR A 157 -9.09 -11.37 -8.67
C THR A 157 -10.49 -11.84 -8.98
N GLY A 158 -11.36 -10.93 -9.36
CA GLY A 158 -12.76 -11.23 -9.64
C GLY A 158 -13.56 -10.00 -10.01
N SER A 159 -14.88 -10.10 -9.93
CA SER A 159 -15.83 -9.03 -10.23
C SER A 159 -16.44 -8.50 -8.94
N ALA A 160 -16.42 -7.18 -8.74
CA ALA A 160 -17.07 -6.50 -7.64
C ALA A 160 -18.49 -6.07 -8.08
N VAL A 161 -19.49 -6.59 -7.40
CA VAL A 161 -20.89 -6.25 -7.65
C VAL A 161 -21.53 -5.65 -6.39
N ALA A 162 -22.50 -4.77 -6.57
CA ALA A 162 -23.27 -4.25 -5.45
C ALA A 162 -24.06 -5.37 -4.79
N GLY A 163 -23.98 -5.43 -3.47
CA GLY A 163 -24.78 -6.33 -2.64
C GLY A 163 -26.12 -5.73 -2.26
N PRO A 164 -26.90 -6.44 -1.44
CA PRO A 164 -28.19 -5.96 -0.93
C PRO A 164 -28.06 -4.65 -0.13
N ARG A 165 -29.05 -3.81 -0.21
CA ARG A 165 -29.05 -2.50 0.47
C ARG A 165 -29.03 -2.62 2.00
N ASP A 166 -29.75 -3.58 2.56
CA ASP A 166 -29.80 -3.87 3.98
C ASP A 166 -28.41 -4.20 4.58
N VAL A 167 -27.55 -4.93 3.83
CA VAL A 167 -26.16 -5.20 4.23
C VAL A 167 -25.35 -3.90 4.34
N ALA A 168 -25.52 -2.97 3.39
CA ALA A 168 -24.86 -1.67 3.41
C ALA A 168 -25.35 -0.81 4.59
N GLU A 169 -26.63 -0.83 4.86
CA GLU A 169 -27.26 -0.10 5.96
C GLU A 169 -26.81 -0.62 7.32
N GLU A 170 -26.80 -1.93 7.50
CA GLU A 170 -26.32 -2.57 8.72
C GLU A 170 -24.84 -2.23 8.99
N ASP A 171 -23.98 -2.37 7.98
CA ASP A 171 -22.56 -1.98 8.11
C ASP A 171 -22.43 -0.50 8.51
N PHE A 172 -23.17 0.39 7.86
CA PHE A 172 -23.07 1.83 8.13
C PHE A 172 -23.46 2.18 9.56
N ARG A 173 -24.59 1.64 10.07
CA ARG A 173 -25.06 1.88 11.45
C ARG A 173 -24.07 1.39 12.50
N HIS A 174 -23.36 0.29 12.23
CA HIS A 174 -22.35 -0.25 13.14
C HIS A 174 -20.98 0.46 13.07
N ARG A 175 -20.79 1.43 12.18
CA ARG A 175 -19.57 2.23 12.13
C ARG A 175 -19.46 3.18 13.31
N HIS A 176 -18.24 3.51 13.69
CA HIS A 176 -18.00 4.56 14.67
C HIS A 176 -18.65 5.87 14.22
N PRO A 177 -19.33 6.64 15.11
CA PRO A 177 -20.02 7.88 14.75
C PRO A 177 -19.18 8.86 13.93
N ASP A 178 -17.90 9.08 14.29
CA ASP A 178 -17.00 9.93 13.52
C ASP A 178 -16.77 9.41 12.09
N SER A 179 -16.72 8.09 11.91
CA SER A 179 -16.56 7.49 10.57
C SER A 179 -17.85 7.60 9.74
N ARG A 180 -19.02 7.62 10.41
CA ARG A 180 -20.30 7.91 9.77
C ARG A 180 -20.33 9.38 9.34
N ALA A 181 -19.99 10.31 10.25
CA ALA A 181 -19.97 11.73 9.97
C ALA A 181 -19.06 12.09 8.78
N VAL A 182 -17.85 11.54 8.73
CA VAL A 182 -16.94 11.73 7.57
C VAL A 182 -17.55 11.24 6.26
N ALA A 183 -18.31 10.14 6.28
CA ALA A 183 -18.96 9.62 5.08
C ALA A 183 -20.17 10.44 4.63
N VAL A 184 -20.81 11.17 5.57
CA VAL A 184 -21.97 12.06 5.32
C VAL A 184 -21.51 13.45 4.89
N ALA A 185 -20.42 13.96 5.47
CA ALA A 185 -20.03 15.38 5.34
C ALA A 185 -19.81 15.84 3.91
N VAL A 186 -19.04 15.04 3.13
CA VAL A 186 -18.68 15.38 1.74
C VAL A 186 -18.45 14.11 0.92
N PRO A 187 -18.61 14.17 -0.42
CA PRO A 187 -18.26 13.05 -1.28
C PRO A 187 -16.80 12.65 -1.10
N GLN A 188 -16.54 11.36 -0.95
CA GLN A 188 -15.21 10.81 -0.70
C GLN A 188 -14.21 11.20 -1.79
N SER A 189 -13.01 11.68 -1.39
CA SER A 189 -11.92 12.14 -2.26
C SER A 189 -12.22 13.47 -2.99
N THR A 190 -13.11 14.28 -2.46
CA THR A 190 -13.24 15.69 -2.87
C THR A 190 -11.99 16.46 -2.41
N GLU A 191 -11.51 17.38 -3.22
CA GLU A 191 -10.44 18.30 -2.82
C GLU A 191 -10.93 19.23 -1.71
N VAL A 192 -10.05 19.51 -0.76
CA VAL A 192 -10.33 20.45 0.34
C VAL A 192 -9.67 21.76 -0.03
N ASP A 193 -10.47 22.72 -0.51
CA ASP A 193 -10.01 24.05 -0.90
C ASP A 193 -10.05 25.05 0.27
N ASP A 194 -10.83 24.74 1.31
CA ASP A 194 -11.04 25.58 2.48
C ASP A 194 -11.22 24.71 3.72
N ASP A 195 -10.23 24.75 4.62
CA ASP A 195 -10.20 23.95 5.84
C ASP A 195 -11.34 24.33 6.81
N GLU A 196 -11.71 25.62 6.90
CA GLU A 196 -12.81 26.08 7.78
C GLU A 196 -14.17 25.56 7.28
N ALA A 197 -14.40 25.62 5.96
CA ALA A 197 -15.60 25.06 5.36
C ALA A 197 -15.70 23.53 5.49
N ALA A 198 -14.55 22.84 5.44
CA ALA A 198 -14.49 21.38 5.66
C ALA A 198 -14.80 21.01 7.11
N ASP A 199 -14.26 21.76 8.08
CA ASP A 199 -14.54 21.56 9.51
C ASP A 199 -16.02 21.81 9.81
N GLU A 200 -16.61 22.89 9.28
CA GLU A 200 -18.05 23.17 9.41
C GLU A 200 -18.92 22.06 8.79
N ALA A 201 -18.53 21.52 7.63
CA ALA A 201 -19.26 20.42 7.00
C ALA A 201 -19.22 19.16 7.88
N LEU A 202 -18.06 18.87 8.48
CA LEU A 202 -17.90 17.73 9.39
C LEU A 202 -18.70 17.90 10.68
N ASP A 203 -18.74 19.12 11.25
CA ASP A 203 -19.53 19.41 12.46
C ASP A 203 -21.03 19.29 12.20
N ARG A 204 -21.52 19.76 11.04
CA ARG A 204 -22.91 19.53 10.61
C ARG A 204 -23.22 18.04 10.49
N ALA A 205 -22.35 17.28 9.84
CA ALA A 205 -22.54 15.84 9.67
C ALA A 205 -22.50 15.07 11.01
N ARG A 206 -21.69 15.50 11.97
CA ARG A 206 -21.73 14.94 13.34
C ARG A 206 -23.07 15.15 14.01
N ALA A 207 -23.59 16.37 13.91
CA ALA A 207 -24.91 16.68 14.48
C ALA A 207 -26.05 15.90 13.79
N GLU A 208 -25.98 15.70 12.47
CA GLU A 208 -26.94 14.88 11.73
C GLU A 208 -26.89 13.40 12.16
N VAL A 209 -25.69 12.84 12.29
CA VAL A 209 -25.49 11.45 12.75
C VAL A 209 -25.94 11.26 14.20
N GLU A 210 -25.74 12.26 15.07
CA GLU A 210 -26.22 12.24 16.45
C GLU A 210 -27.75 12.36 16.55
N ALA A 211 -28.37 13.09 15.65
CA ALA A 211 -29.82 13.29 15.63
C ALA A 211 -30.61 12.13 15.02
N ASP A 212 -29.96 11.32 14.15
CA ASP A 212 -30.59 10.21 13.45
C ASP A 212 -29.66 8.99 13.38
N ASP A 213 -29.93 8.01 14.26
CA ASP A 213 -29.19 6.75 14.30
C ASP A 213 -29.40 5.90 13.04
N ASP A 214 -30.51 6.09 12.34
CA ASP A 214 -30.87 5.39 11.12
C ASP A 214 -30.34 6.06 9.84
N LEU A 215 -29.72 7.22 9.96
CA LEU A 215 -29.12 7.94 8.84
C LEU A 215 -28.09 7.07 8.11
N VAL A 216 -28.35 6.75 6.84
CA VAL A 216 -27.46 6.04 5.93
C VAL A 216 -27.48 6.73 4.58
N PRO A 217 -26.32 7.20 4.04
CA PRO A 217 -26.28 7.82 2.73
C PRO A 217 -26.73 6.84 1.62
N ASP A 218 -27.45 7.34 0.63
CA ASP A 218 -27.96 6.52 -0.48
C ASP A 218 -26.84 5.86 -1.31
N ASP A 219 -25.69 6.51 -1.39
CA ASP A 219 -24.52 6.04 -2.11
C ASP A 219 -23.64 5.08 -1.31
N TRP A 220 -23.94 4.87 -0.01
CA TRP A 220 -23.21 3.86 0.77
C TRP A 220 -23.58 2.47 0.29
N THR A 221 -22.59 1.75 -0.21
CA THR A 221 -22.78 0.48 -0.92
C THR A 221 -21.93 -0.61 -0.32
N ALA A 222 -22.51 -1.77 -0.05
CA ALA A 222 -21.80 -3.01 0.20
C ALA A 222 -21.44 -3.64 -1.15
N TYR A 223 -20.17 -3.87 -1.37
CA TYR A 223 -19.66 -4.58 -2.55
C TYR A 223 -19.28 -6.00 -2.17
N ARG A 224 -19.70 -6.96 -2.99
CA ARG A 224 -19.21 -8.33 -2.91
C ARG A 224 -18.32 -8.63 -4.11
N VAL A 225 -17.13 -9.12 -3.83
CA VAL A 225 -16.18 -9.56 -4.87
C VAL A 225 -16.33 -11.05 -5.08
N LEU A 226 -16.82 -11.42 -6.24
CA LEU A 226 -16.97 -12.80 -6.69
C LEU A 226 -15.61 -13.29 -7.21
N PRO A 227 -14.91 -14.18 -6.49
CA PRO A 227 -13.56 -14.54 -6.86
C PRO A 227 -13.53 -15.47 -8.09
N MET A 228 -12.74 -15.09 -9.08
CA MET A 228 -12.42 -15.89 -10.27
C MET A 228 -11.07 -16.60 -10.12
N SER A 229 -10.13 -15.97 -9.41
CA SER A 229 -8.85 -16.59 -9.06
C SER A 229 -8.40 -16.12 -7.68
N VAL A 230 -7.86 -17.04 -6.91
CA VAL A 230 -7.21 -16.75 -5.62
C VAL A 230 -5.81 -17.32 -5.66
N GLU A 231 -4.81 -16.48 -5.48
CA GLU A 231 -3.41 -16.88 -5.39
C GLU A 231 -2.89 -16.63 -3.99
N VAL A 232 -2.31 -17.66 -3.40
CA VAL A 232 -1.63 -17.58 -2.11
C VAL A 232 -0.13 -17.71 -2.33
N TRP A 233 0.63 -16.90 -1.62
CA TRP A 233 2.07 -16.87 -1.64
C TRP A 233 2.59 -16.94 -0.20
N GLN A 234 3.62 -17.74 0.00
CA GLN A 234 4.31 -17.85 1.28
C GLN A 234 5.82 -17.81 1.09
N ALA A 235 6.50 -16.96 1.87
CA ALA A 235 7.96 -17.00 2.02
C ALA A 235 8.38 -18.27 2.73
N THR A 236 9.56 -18.78 2.42
CA THR A 236 10.20 -19.89 3.12
C THR A 236 11.57 -19.47 3.68
N THR A 237 12.09 -20.20 4.62
CA THR A 237 13.43 -19.96 5.18
C THR A 237 14.56 -20.17 4.17
N GLY A 238 14.33 -20.99 3.14
CA GLY A 238 15.28 -21.31 2.06
C GLY A 238 15.33 -20.29 0.92
N ARG A 239 14.56 -19.18 1.01
CA ARG A 239 14.30 -18.24 -0.07
C ARG A 239 13.52 -18.80 -1.26
N ASP A 240 13.17 -20.07 -1.23
CA ASP A 240 12.19 -20.66 -2.13
C ASP A 240 10.81 -20.15 -1.71
N GLN A 241 10.04 -19.71 -2.68
CA GLN A 241 8.71 -19.17 -2.41
C GLN A 241 7.69 -20.22 -2.84
N VAL A 242 6.68 -20.46 -2.02
CA VAL A 242 5.59 -21.34 -2.40
C VAL A 242 4.43 -20.50 -2.89
N ARG A 243 3.93 -20.84 -4.06
CA ARG A 243 2.76 -20.19 -4.66
C ARG A 243 1.75 -21.24 -5.08
N VAL A 244 0.52 -21.07 -4.65
CA VAL A 244 -0.62 -21.90 -5.06
C VAL A 244 -1.69 -20.98 -5.62
N ARG A 245 -2.18 -21.28 -6.82
CA ARG A 245 -3.30 -20.59 -7.43
C ARG A 245 -4.50 -21.49 -7.55
N TYR A 246 -5.64 -20.94 -7.21
CA TYR A 246 -6.95 -21.49 -7.41
C TYR A 246 -7.62 -20.71 -8.54
N ASP A 247 -8.03 -21.39 -9.58
CA ASP A 247 -8.80 -20.82 -10.69
C ASP A 247 -10.21 -21.40 -10.67
N ARG A 248 -11.25 -20.57 -10.75
CA ARG A 248 -12.64 -20.99 -10.78
C ARG A 248 -12.92 -21.74 -12.09
N VAL A 249 -13.56 -22.92 -12.02
CA VAL A 249 -13.96 -23.72 -13.16
C VAL A 249 -15.39 -24.22 -12.91
N GLY A 250 -16.38 -23.48 -13.44
CA GLY A 250 -17.77 -23.68 -13.05
C GLY A 250 -17.98 -23.41 -11.56
N ASP A 251 -18.52 -24.38 -10.84
CA ASP A 251 -18.73 -24.28 -9.39
C ASP A 251 -17.52 -24.77 -8.56
N ASP A 252 -16.52 -25.37 -9.22
CA ASP A 252 -15.35 -25.95 -8.57
C ASP A 252 -14.10 -25.06 -8.69
N TRP A 253 -13.02 -25.46 -7.99
CA TRP A 253 -11.73 -24.82 -8.01
C TRP A 253 -10.62 -25.76 -8.53
N ARG A 254 -9.92 -25.33 -9.56
CA ARG A 254 -8.70 -26.00 -10.02
C ARG A 254 -7.49 -25.38 -9.30
N ARG A 255 -6.68 -26.20 -8.66
CA ARG A 255 -5.45 -25.77 -7.97
C ARG A 255 -4.22 -26.05 -8.81
N ALA A 256 -3.26 -25.14 -8.76
CA ALA A 256 -1.94 -25.31 -9.39
C ALA A 256 -0.84 -24.66 -8.57
N SER A 257 0.32 -25.31 -8.49
CA SER A 257 1.55 -24.64 -8.03
C SER A 257 2.09 -23.74 -9.13
N LEU A 258 2.62 -22.60 -8.73
CA LEU A 258 3.25 -21.66 -9.65
C LEU A 258 4.75 -21.56 -9.32
N TRP A 259 5.55 -21.32 -10.34
CA TRP A 259 6.93 -20.89 -10.14
C TRP A 259 6.97 -19.53 -9.46
N PRO A 260 7.94 -19.29 -8.58
CA PRO A 260 8.15 -17.99 -7.91
C PRO A 260 8.35 -16.82 -8.87
#